data_3a635b4e952a3e3377e5a7e8fa83bd1c
#
_entry.id   3a635b4e952a3e3377e5a7e8fa83bd1c
#
_cell.length_a   1.000
_cell.length_b   1.000
_cell.length_c   1.000
_cell.angle_alpha   90.00
_cell.angle_beta   90.00
_cell.angle_gamma   90.00
#
_symmetry.space_group_name_H-M   'P 1'
#
loop_
_entity.id
_entity.type
_entity.pdbx_description
1 polymer ?
#
loop_
_entity_poly.entity_id
_entity_poly.type
_entity_poly.pdbx_seq_one_letter_code
_entity_poly.pdbx_strand_id
1 'polypeptide(L)'
;MTMQLHLDSTGSFLVWLGRASWQASALIVLVFLAQYLFRRQLAPRWRHALWLLVLLRLALPWAPESRVSLFNWFQSPVSLSSVSTADTMTPAAVAEDELYSSPAVAPSIFTRPFSWQVWLAGLWLAGVVLLAGMLLVISRRLGTGIRRQRPVTDPTMLNLLEDCKQEVGVHTPLTLIETSAVGSPSLHGFVRPRLLLPARFAQNFSTAELRYVFLHELGHVKRGDILLNWLTTGLLILHWFNPLVWFAFSRMQADRELACDALVLAHTRDAENQSYGQTIIKLLETFCRPTRSPGMVGILENKNQMRRRISMIAKFKKTNRWPLAAMAVFAGLAIVTLTNAQSPTSPATSDAGKAGTADEQGPPQIIATSPRVGEIDVDPALAEITVTFDRDMEKGSSWTGGGPDYPPSPEGKMAIWRDKRTCVLPVKLEAGHYYRVGINSQSFQNFSSAKGVPARPSAIYFTTTGASQDLKRKTAKPQIVGLNPKNGTMDVDPKLTEIRVTFNVPMGEGRSWTGGGSDFPKIPEGKQAYWTDDHMTCVLPVELEPGKVYRLGVNSPSHKNFQSAGGVPLDPVTVTFKTRNN
;
A
#
# COMPACT_ATOMS: atom_id res chain seq x y z
N MET A 1 -26.03 -1.29 -8.76
CA MET A 1 -25.26 -1.97 -7.70
C MET A 1 -23.80 -2.17 -8.07
N THR A 2 -23.46 -2.61 -9.26
CA THR A 2 -22.07 -2.79 -9.75
C THR A 2 -21.23 -1.49 -9.85
N MET A 3 -21.87 -0.35 -10.13
CA MET A 3 -21.17 0.92 -10.33
C MET A 3 -20.75 1.61 -9.02
N GLN A 4 -21.45 1.39 -7.92
CA GLN A 4 -21.13 1.93 -6.59
C GLN A 4 -19.93 1.22 -5.95
N LEU A 5 -19.83 -0.10 -6.13
CA LEU A 5 -18.65 -0.90 -5.72
C LEU A 5 -17.36 -0.47 -6.44
N HIS A 6 -17.47 -0.02 -7.70
CA HIS A 6 -16.32 0.53 -8.44
C HIS A 6 -15.90 1.93 -7.95
N LEU A 7 -16.83 2.75 -7.47
CA LEU A 7 -16.52 4.09 -6.95
C LEU A 7 -15.78 4.02 -5.61
N ASP A 8 -16.19 3.13 -4.71
CA ASP A 8 -15.54 2.96 -3.40
C ASP A 8 -14.14 2.33 -3.53
N SER A 9 -13.97 1.39 -4.47
CA SER A 9 -12.66 0.81 -4.77
C SER A 9 -11.71 1.81 -5.42
N THR A 10 -12.22 2.68 -6.30
CA THR A 10 -11.45 3.74 -6.97
C THR A 10 -10.98 4.80 -5.97
N GLY A 11 -11.84 5.22 -5.04
CA GLY A 11 -11.48 6.15 -3.96
C GLY A 11 -10.39 5.58 -3.05
N SER A 12 -10.54 4.32 -2.64
CA SER A 12 -9.57 3.62 -1.81
C SER A 12 -8.20 3.47 -2.48
N PHE A 13 -8.19 3.19 -3.78
CA PHE A 13 -6.97 3.09 -4.59
C PHE A 13 -6.22 4.43 -4.68
N LEU A 14 -6.92 5.53 -4.96
CA LEU A 14 -6.31 6.87 -5.03
C LEU A 14 -5.72 7.30 -3.68
N VAL A 15 -6.42 7.03 -2.58
CA VAL A 15 -5.92 7.29 -1.23
C VAL A 15 -4.66 6.48 -0.94
N TRP A 16 -4.65 5.19 -1.30
CA TRP A 16 -3.47 4.35 -1.17
C TRP A 16 -2.30 4.87 -2.01
N LEU A 17 -2.52 5.21 -3.28
CA LEU A 17 -1.50 5.74 -4.18
C LEU A 17 -0.92 7.06 -3.67
N GLY A 18 -1.78 7.97 -3.19
CA GLY A 18 -1.37 9.22 -2.57
C GLY A 18 -0.53 9.00 -1.30
N ARG A 19 -0.95 8.08 -0.44
CA ARG A 19 -0.23 7.71 0.78
C ARG A 19 1.14 7.09 0.46
N ALA A 20 1.20 6.15 -0.49
CA ALA A 20 2.46 5.53 -0.91
C ALA A 20 3.43 6.58 -1.50
N SER A 21 2.91 7.49 -2.33
CA SER A 21 3.68 8.57 -2.94
C SER A 21 4.21 9.57 -1.91
N TRP A 22 3.39 9.96 -0.91
CA TRP A 22 3.80 10.81 0.20
C TRP A 22 4.90 10.17 1.06
N GLN A 23 4.71 8.91 1.45
CA GLN A 23 5.68 8.18 2.27
C GLN A 23 7.01 7.98 1.55
N ALA A 24 6.96 7.68 0.24
CA ALA A 24 8.16 7.61 -0.59
C ALA A 24 8.85 8.98 -0.69
N SER A 25 8.11 10.08 -0.78
CA SER A 25 8.66 11.44 -0.79
C SER A 25 9.41 11.77 0.50
N ALA A 26 8.84 11.43 1.66
CA ALA A 26 9.52 11.58 2.95
C ALA A 26 10.81 10.74 3.02
N LEU A 27 10.76 9.49 2.56
CA LEU A 27 11.95 8.63 2.49
C LEU A 27 13.01 9.18 1.53
N ILE A 28 12.62 9.73 0.39
CA ILE A 28 13.54 10.39 -0.56
C ILE A 28 14.32 11.51 0.15
N VAL A 29 13.63 12.37 0.90
CA VAL A 29 14.27 13.45 1.67
C VAL A 29 15.26 12.88 2.69
N LEU A 30 14.89 11.82 3.41
CA LEU A 30 15.79 11.16 4.37
C LEU A 30 17.01 10.53 3.72
N VAL A 31 16.85 9.89 2.55
CA VAL A 31 17.98 9.33 1.79
C VAL A 31 18.94 10.46 1.36
N PHE A 32 18.41 11.60 0.89
CA PHE A 32 19.25 12.76 0.60
C PHE A 32 19.99 13.28 1.83
N LEU A 33 19.31 13.41 2.95
CA LEU A 33 19.89 13.85 4.20
C LEU A 33 21.01 12.89 4.66
N ALA A 34 20.74 11.58 4.62
CA ALA A 34 21.75 10.56 4.96
C ALA A 34 22.95 10.62 4.02
N GLN A 35 22.74 10.72 2.70
CA GLN A 35 23.81 10.85 1.72
C GLN A 35 24.62 12.16 1.91
N TYR A 36 23.98 13.23 2.36
CA TYR A 36 24.64 14.51 2.64
C TYR A 36 25.49 14.43 3.93
N LEU A 37 24.91 13.93 5.03
CA LEU A 37 25.58 13.80 6.32
C LEU A 37 26.77 12.84 6.25
N PHE A 38 26.57 11.69 5.59
CA PHE A 38 27.59 10.64 5.48
C PHE A 38 28.36 10.68 4.16
N ARG A 39 28.40 11.84 3.47
CA ARG A 39 29.01 11.98 2.13
C ARG A 39 30.47 11.54 2.04
N ARG A 40 31.21 11.58 3.15
CA ARG A 40 32.63 11.19 3.19
C ARG A 40 32.86 9.71 3.55
N GLN A 41 31.87 9.09 4.21
CA GLN A 41 31.95 7.71 4.72
C GLN A 41 31.27 6.71 3.80
N LEU A 42 30.18 7.08 3.10
CA LEU A 42 29.42 6.19 2.25
C LEU A 42 30.15 5.93 0.92
N ALA A 43 30.61 4.69 0.72
CA ALA A 43 31.09 4.23 -0.59
C ALA A 43 29.97 4.27 -1.65
N PRO A 44 30.30 4.43 -2.96
CA PRO A 44 29.31 4.56 -4.04
C PRO A 44 28.25 3.46 -4.05
N ARG A 45 28.65 2.19 -3.78
CA ARG A 45 27.73 1.05 -3.68
C ARG A 45 26.63 1.24 -2.63
N TRP A 46 26.96 1.82 -1.47
CA TRP A 46 26.00 2.06 -0.39
C TRP A 46 25.07 3.24 -0.69
N ARG A 47 25.58 4.29 -1.37
CA ARG A 47 24.73 5.40 -1.83
C ARG A 47 23.65 4.90 -2.79
N HIS A 48 24.04 4.03 -3.74
CA HIS A 48 23.08 3.41 -4.64
C HIS A 48 22.11 2.48 -3.90
N ALA A 49 22.60 1.68 -2.93
CA ALA A 49 21.76 0.76 -2.17
C ALA A 49 20.66 1.49 -1.37
N LEU A 50 20.90 2.69 -0.85
CA LEU A 50 19.89 3.48 -0.15
C LEU A 50 18.66 3.78 -1.02
N TRP A 51 18.83 3.92 -2.33
CA TRP A 51 17.71 4.13 -3.26
C TRP A 51 16.82 2.90 -3.42
N LEU A 52 17.35 1.69 -3.16
CA LEU A 52 16.54 0.47 -3.19
C LEU A 52 15.44 0.49 -2.12
N LEU A 53 15.66 1.18 -1.01
CA LEU A 53 14.61 1.38 0.02
C LEU A 53 13.42 2.18 -0.54
N VAL A 54 13.71 3.21 -1.35
CA VAL A 54 12.66 4.01 -2.01
C VAL A 54 11.87 3.15 -3.01
N LEU A 55 12.58 2.34 -3.82
CA LEU A 55 11.94 1.43 -4.77
C LEU A 55 11.09 0.38 -4.05
N LEU A 56 11.61 -0.19 -2.97
CA LEU A 56 10.90 -1.17 -2.17
C LEU A 56 9.62 -0.57 -1.57
N ARG A 57 9.71 0.67 -1.05
CA ARG A 57 8.55 1.38 -0.50
C ARG A 57 7.48 1.69 -1.53
N LEU A 58 7.88 2.08 -2.75
CA LEU A 58 6.94 2.34 -3.86
C LEU A 58 6.34 1.04 -4.42
N ALA A 59 7.08 -0.07 -4.39
CA ALA A 59 6.64 -1.35 -4.95
C ALA A 59 5.73 -2.14 -3.99
N LEU A 60 5.90 -1.97 -2.66
CA LEU A 60 5.14 -2.73 -1.68
C LEU A 60 3.83 -1.99 -1.31
N PRO A 61 2.66 -2.58 -1.62
CA PRO A 61 1.37 -2.01 -1.26
C PRO A 61 1.08 -2.13 0.26
N TRP A 62 1.77 -3.04 0.91
CA TRP A 62 1.62 -3.33 2.33
C TRP A 62 2.97 -3.24 3.05
N ALA A 63 2.98 -2.69 4.25
CA ALA A 63 4.15 -2.64 5.12
C ALA A 63 3.73 -2.94 6.56
N PRO A 64 4.55 -3.70 7.32
CA PRO A 64 4.27 -4.02 8.71
C PRO A 64 4.20 -2.76 9.57
N GLU A 65 3.32 -2.76 10.56
CA GLU A 65 3.22 -1.68 11.55
C GLU A 65 4.37 -1.79 12.56
N SER A 66 4.95 -0.64 12.95
CA SER A 66 6.06 -0.60 13.91
C SER A 66 6.00 0.64 14.79
N ARG A 67 6.34 0.46 16.08
CA ARG A 67 6.49 1.57 17.05
C ARG A 67 7.58 2.55 16.67
N VAL A 68 8.57 2.11 15.90
CA VAL A 68 9.74 2.90 15.50
C VAL A 68 9.54 3.59 14.15
N SER A 69 8.37 3.44 13.52
CA SER A 69 8.07 4.05 12.23
C SER A 69 8.08 5.57 12.32
N LEU A 70 8.78 6.23 11.39
CA LEU A 70 8.79 7.69 11.26
C LEU A 70 7.37 8.26 11.09
N PHE A 71 6.48 7.50 10.49
CA PHE A 71 5.12 7.92 10.19
C PHE A 71 4.22 8.01 11.42
N ASN A 72 4.66 7.53 12.59
CA ASN A 72 3.99 7.77 13.87
C ASN A 72 4.01 9.26 14.24
N TRP A 73 5.05 10.01 13.86
CA TRP A 73 5.17 11.44 14.14
C TRP A 73 4.27 12.33 13.27
N PHE A 74 3.85 11.81 12.13
CA PHE A 74 2.98 12.52 11.18
C PHE A 74 1.49 12.14 11.31
N GLN A 75 1.13 11.39 12.33
CA GLN A 75 -0.26 11.15 12.73
C GLN A 75 -0.80 12.32 13.58
N SER A 76 -0.50 13.56 13.22
CA SER A 76 -1.22 14.70 13.78
C SER A 76 -2.67 14.64 13.29
N PRO A 77 -3.65 14.84 14.16
CA PRO A 77 -5.03 15.05 13.74
C PRO A 77 -5.04 16.39 12.98
N VAL A 78 -4.94 16.34 11.66
CA VAL A 78 -5.29 17.50 10.85
C VAL A 78 -6.80 17.61 10.91
N SER A 79 -7.28 18.37 11.87
CA SER A 79 -8.60 18.96 11.88
C SER A 79 -8.65 19.92 10.69
N LEU A 80 -9.09 19.44 9.53
CA LEU A 80 -9.60 20.31 8.50
C LEU A 80 -10.92 20.86 9.06
N SER A 81 -10.82 21.97 9.78
CA SER A 81 -11.95 22.85 10.06
C SER A 81 -12.50 23.27 8.70
N SER A 82 -13.61 22.66 8.31
CA SER A 82 -14.43 23.20 7.25
C SER A 82 -14.88 24.58 7.70
N VAL A 83 -14.32 25.60 7.06
CA VAL A 83 -14.83 26.98 7.16
C VAL A 83 -16.26 26.93 6.61
N SER A 84 -17.22 26.89 7.52
CA SER A 84 -18.62 27.15 7.22
C SER A 84 -18.73 28.66 7.01
N THR A 85 -18.85 29.09 5.80
CA THR A 85 -19.38 30.43 5.48
C THR A 85 -20.85 30.43 5.91
N ALA A 86 -21.10 30.93 7.11
CA ALA A 86 -22.43 31.29 7.56
C ALA A 86 -22.83 32.59 6.84
N ASP A 87 -23.59 32.45 5.79
CA ASP A 87 -24.35 33.58 5.29
C ASP A 87 -25.54 33.84 6.22
N THR A 88 -25.45 34.98 6.87
CA THR A 88 -26.47 35.61 7.70
C THR A 88 -27.65 35.96 6.81
N MET A 89 -28.80 35.30 6.99
CA MET A 89 -30.09 35.85 6.56
C MET A 89 -31.08 35.87 7.72
N THR A 90 -31.50 37.08 8.00
CA THR A 90 -32.51 37.56 8.96
C THR A 90 -33.88 36.94 8.71
N PRO A 91 -34.67 36.67 9.73
CA PRO A 91 -36.03 36.16 9.56
C PRO A 91 -37.02 37.29 9.25
N ALA A 92 -37.80 37.14 8.21
CA ALA A 92 -39.00 37.92 7.97
C ALA A 92 -40.26 37.04 8.09
N ALA A 93 -41.23 37.59 8.74
CA ALA A 93 -42.43 36.95 9.25
C ALA A 93 -43.52 36.70 8.21
N VAL A 94 -44.32 35.65 8.51
CA VAL A 94 -45.79 35.52 8.38
C VAL A 94 -46.46 35.80 7.02
N ALA A 95 -47.17 34.81 6.48
CA ALA A 95 -48.59 34.87 6.14
C ALA A 95 -49.15 33.50 5.72
N GLU A 96 -50.37 33.29 6.13
CA GLU A 96 -51.25 32.14 6.01
C GLU A 96 -51.74 31.86 4.58
N ASP A 97 -52.20 30.62 4.42
CA ASP A 97 -53.26 30.15 3.52
C ASP A 97 -53.05 30.16 2.01
N GLU A 98 -53.02 28.98 1.42
CA GLU A 98 -54.04 28.54 0.45
C GLU A 98 -53.80 27.09 -0.03
N LEU A 99 -54.89 26.35 0.00
CA LEU A 99 -55.16 25.09 -0.66
C LEU A 99 -54.86 25.17 -2.16
N TYR A 100 -53.98 24.36 -2.75
CA TYR A 100 -54.20 23.88 -4.13
C TYR A 100 -53.27 22.74 -4.57
N SER A 101 -53.90 21.65 -5.03
CA SER A 101 -53.57 20.79 -6.17
C SER A 101 -52.14 20.36 -6.38
N SER A 102 -51.95 19.08 -6.22
CA SER A 102 -50.81 18.28 -6.73
C SER A 102 -50.54 18.52 -8.22
N PRO A 103 -49.38 19.01 -8.63
CA PRO A 103 -48.93 18.89 -10.00
C PRO A 103 -48.13 17.60 -10.18
N ALA A 104 -48.36 16.93 -11.31
CA ALA A 104 -47.70 15.74 -11.78
C ALA A 104 -46.17 15.82 -11.62
N VAL A 105 -45.60 14.78 -11.04
CA VAL A 105 -44.13 14.59 -10.93
C VAL A 105 -43.57 14.49 -12.34
N ALA A 106 -42.95 15.58 -12.79
CA ALA A 106 -42.04 15.54 -13.93
C ALA A 106 -40.86 14.66 -13.58
N PRO A 107 -40.34 13.82 -14.51
CA PRO A 107 -39.17 13.01 -14.24
C PRO A 107 -37.96 13.92 -13.95
N SER A 108 -37.50 13.91 -12.71
CA SER A 108 -36.29 14.62 -12.32
C SER A 108 -35.13 14.05 -13.14
N ILE A 109 -34.62 14.88 -14.03
CA ILE A 109 -33.36 14.64 -14.74
C ILE A 109 -32.31 14.39 -13.65
N PHE A 110 -31.82 13.15 -13.59
CA PHE A 110 -30.74 12.72 -12.69
C PHE A 110 -29.52 13.63 -12.91
N THR A 111 -29.39 14.68 -12.13
CA THR A 111 -28.13 15.38 -11.94
C THR A 111 -27.22 14.45 -11.13
N ARG A 112 -26.42 13.64 -11.84
CA ARG A 112 -25.41 12.79 -11.21
C ARG A 112 -24.48 13.69 -10.41
N PRO A 113 -24.24 13.43 -9.11
CA PRO A 113 -23.25 14.18 -8.37
C PRO A 113 -21.89 14.00 -9.06
N PHE A 114 -21.28 15.12 -9.45
CA PHE A 114 -19.98 15.16 -10.10
C PHE A 114 -18.93 14.59 -9.12
N SER A 115 -18.53 13.32 -9.32
CA SER A 115 -17.50 12.68 -8.52
C SER A 115 -16.11 13.08 -9.04
N TRP A 116 -15.51 14.10 -8.46
CA TRP A 116 -14.14 14.57 -8.78
C TRP A 116 -13.10 13.44 -8.68
N GLN A 117 -13.33 12.42 -7.82
CA GLN A 117 -12.47 11.26 -7.66
C GLN A 117 -12.35 10.43 -8.94
N VAL A 118 -13.45 10.24 -9.66
CA VAL A 118 -13.46 9.51 -10.93
C VAL A 118 -12.64 10.25 -11.99
N TRP A 119 -12.75 11.56 -12.03
CA TRP A 119 -11.97 12.39 -12.95
C TRP A 119 -10.48 12.35 -12.64
N LEU A 120 -10.09 12.41 -11.37
CA LEU A 120 -8.69 12.25 -10.97
C LEU A 120 -8.14 10.86 -11.31
N ALA A 121 -8.92 9.80 -11.07
CA ALA A 121 -8.54 8.45 -11.47
C ALA A 121 -8.40 8.31 -12.98
N GLY A 122 -9.34 8.89 -13.73
CA GLY A 122 -9.30 8.93 -15.19
C GLY A 122 -8.07 9.68 -15.72
N LEU A 123 -7.76 10.85 -15.16
CA LEU A 123 -6.57 11.63 -15.49
C LEU A 123 -5.28 10.86 -15.18
N TRP A 124 -5.22 10.23 -13.99
CA TRP A 124 -4.09 9.40 -13.61
C TRP A 124 -3.91 8.22 -14.56
N LEU A 125 -4.98 7.50 -14.87
CA LEU A 125 -4.95 6.35 -15.80
C LEU A 125 -4.54 6.79 -17.21
N ALA A 126 -5.05 7.93 -17.71
CA ALA A 126 -4.67 8.47 -19.01
C ALA A 126 -3.16 8.77 -19.06
N GLY A 127 -2.57 9.35 -18.01
CA GLY A 127 -1.12 9.58 -17.91
C GLY A 127 -0.33 8.26 -17.91
N VAL A 128 -0.77 7.25 -17.16
CA VAL A 128 -0.15 5.92 -17.13
C VAL A 128 -0.19 5.28 -18.53
N VAL A 129 -1.36 5.26 -19.19
CA VAL A 129 -1.53 4.65 -20.52
C VAL A 129 -0.68 5.36 -21.57
N LEU A 130 -0.65 6.70 -21.54
CA LEU A 130 0.16 7.50 -22.45
C LEU A 130 1.66 7.18 -22.30
N LEU A 131 2.19 7.22 -21.08
CA LEU A 131 3.61 6.97 -20.81
C LEU A 131 3.99 5.51 -21.08
N ALA A 132 3.15 4.55 -20.70
CA ALA A 132 3.37 3.13 -21.00
C ALA A 132 3.32 2.85 -22.49
N GLY A 133 2.36 3.42 -23.21
CA GLY A 133 2.26 3.33 -24.67
C GLY A 133 3.48 3.92 -25.38
N MET A 134 3.92 5.11 -24.95
CA MET A 134 5.14 5.74 -25.46
C MET A 134 6.38 4.85 -25.23
N LEU A 135 6.55 4.31 -24.02
CA LEU A 135 7.65 3.40 -23.69
C LEU A 135 7.61 2.15 -24.56
N LEU A 136 6.42 1.56 -24.75
CA LEU A 136 6.23 0.36 -25.57
C LEU A 136 6.61 0.61 -27.03
N VAL A 137 6.20 1.74 -27.62
CA VAL A 137 6.54 2.13 -28.99
C VAL A 137 8.04 2.33 -29.15
N ILE A 138 8.68 3.06 -28.23
CA ILE A 138 10.14 3.28 -28.23
C ILE A 138 10.89 1.96 -28.11
N SER A 139 10.50 1.13 -27.15
CA SER A 139 11.14 -0.18 -26.91
C SER A 139 10.99 -1.14 -28.11
N ARG A 140 9.82 -1.16 -28.76
CA ARG A 140 9.60 -1.95 -29.97
C ARG A 140 10.40 -1.44 -31.17
N ARG A 141 10.44 -0.13 -31.39
CA ARG A 141 11.26 0.48 -32.46
C ARG A 141 12.73 0.15 -32.29
N LEU A 142 13.27 0.32 -31.09
CA LEU A 142 14.65 -0.02 -30.77
C LEU A 142 14.92 -1.52 -30.94
N GLY A 143 14.03 -2.37 -30.37
CA GLY A 143 14.15 -3.81 -30.45
C GLY A 143 14.10 -4.36 -31.87
N THR A 144 13.24 -3.82 -32.75
CA THR A 144 13.20 -4.20 -34.18
C THR A 144 14.42 -3.74 -34.94
N GLY A 145 14.96 -2.56 -34.64
CA GLY A 145 16.20 -2.06 -35.19
C GLY A 145 17.39 -2.97 -34.84
N ILE A 146 17.51 -3.33 -33.57
CA ILE A 146 18.62 -4.18 -33.07
C ILE A 146 18.52 -5.62 -33.62
N ARG A 147 17.31 -6.19 -33.76
CA ARG A 147 17.12 -7.56 -34.28
C ARG A 147 17.63 -7.74 -35.71
N ARG A 148 17.69 -6.67 -36.49
CA ARG A 148 18.18 -6.67 -37.87
C ARG A 148 19.69 -6.54 -37.98
N GLN A 149 20.39 -6.23 -36.89
CA GLN A 149 21.85 -6.09 -36.88
C GLN A 149 22.51 -7.44 -36.70
N ARG A 150 23.67 -7.61 -37.33
CA ARG A 150 24.49 -8.81 -37.20
C ARG A 150 25.37 -8.72 -35.95
N PRO A 151 25.55 -9.82 -35.21
CA PRO A 151 26.52 -9.87 -34.12
C PRO A 151 27.94 -9.58 -34.62
N VAL A 152 28.79 -9.02 -33.76
CA VAL A 152 30.24 -8.89 -34.02
C VAL A 152 30.85 -10.29 -34.01
N THR A 153 31.67 -10.56 -35.04
CA THR A 153 32.37 -11.86 -35.23
C THR A 153 33.86 -11.75 -35.08
N ASP A 154 34.42 -10.58 -34.75
CA ASP A 154 35.84 -10.38 -34.53
C ASP A 154 36.32 -11.20 -33.30
N PRO A 155 37.19 -12.18 -33.48
CA PRO A 155 37.67 -13.03 -32.39
C PRO A 155 38.38 -12.22 -31.30
N THR A 156 39.12 -11.17 -31.67
CA THR A 156 39.88 -10.34 -30.71
C THR A 156 38.96 -9.66 -29.73
N MET A 157 37.84 -9.08 -30.22
CA MET A 157 36.85 -8.43 -29.38
C MET A 157 36.04 -9.41 -28.53
N LEU A 158 35.72 -10.59 -29.09
CA LEU A 158 34.98 -11.62 -28.37
C LEU A 158 35.81 -12.23 -27.23
N ASN A 159 37.10 -12.55 -27.50
CA ASN A 159 38.02 -13.05 -26.48
C ASN A 159 38.22 -12.00 -25.36
N LEU A 160 38.44 -10.73 -25.73
CA LEU A 160 38.56 -9.67 -24.74
C LEU A 160 37.28 -9.52 -23.86
N LEU A 161 36.10 -9.67 -24.45
CA LEU A 161 34.84 -9.63 -23.70
C LEU A 161 34.74 -10.83 -22.73
N GLU A 162 35.10 -12.04 -23.18
CA GLU A 162 35.07 -13.24 -22.33
C GLU A 162 36.10 -13.16 -21.19
N ASP A 163 37.32 -12.63 -21.45
CA ASP A 163 38.31 -12.37 -20.41
C ASP A 163 37.76 -11.40 -19.35
N CYS A 164 37.15 -10.32 -19.79
CA CYS A 164 36.51 -9.35 -18.89
C CYS A 164 35.32 -9.97 -18.10
N LYS A 165 34.53 -10.87 -18.71
CA LYS A 165 33.45 -11.59 -18.03
C LYS A 165 34.01 -12.49 -16.92
N GLN A 166 35.07 -13.22 -17.20
CA GLN A 166 35.72 -14.06 -16.19
C GLN A 166 36.28 -13.22 -15.05
N GLU A 167 36.93 -12.11 -15.35
CA GLU A 167 37.52 -11.20 -14.36
C GLU A 167 36.47 -10.64 -13.41
N VAL A 168 35.29 -10.24 -13.94
CA VAL A 168 34.19 -9.68 -13.14
C VAL A 168 33.32 -10.78 -12.51
N GLY A 169 33.41 -12.04 -12.99
CA GLY A 169 32.58 -13.16 -12.55
C GLY A 169 31.17 -13.09 -13.11
N VAL A 170 31.00 -12.75 -14.39
CA VAL A 170 29.71 -12.69 -15.10
C VAL A 170 29.60 -13.92 -16.02
N HIS A 171 28.66 -14.82 -15.70
CA HIS A 171 28.45 -16.05 -16.48
C HIS A 171 27.31 -15.94 -17.50
N THR A 172 26.59 -14.81 -17.52
CA THR A 172 25.48 -14.57 -18.44
C THR A 172 26.00 -14.54 -19.90
N PRO A 173 25.37 -15.27 -20.85
CA PRO A 173 25.72 -15.16 -22.26
C PRO A 173 25.36 -13.76 -22.78
N LEU A 174 26.34 -13.08 -23.36
CA LEU A 174 26.21 -11.74 -23.91
C LEU A 174 26.48 -11.76 -25.41
N THR A 175 25.61 -11.14 -26.19
CA THR A 175 25.84 -10.94 -27.63
C THR A 175 26.32 -9.51 -27.84
N LEU A 176 27.46 -9.35 -28.53
CA LEU A 176 28.03 -8.06 -28.91
C LEU A 176 27.47 -7.65 -30.26
N ILE A 177 26.90 -6.45 -30.33
CA ILE A 177 26.28 -5.90 -31.55
C ILE A 177 26.80 -4.47 -31.78
N GLU A 178 27.33 -4.21 -32.99
CA GLU A 178 27.69 -2.87 -33.42
C GLU A 178 26.54 -2.26 -34.21
N THR A 179 26.10 -1.04 -33.84
CA THR A 179 24.93 -0.39 -34.43
C THR A 179 25.00 1.12 -34.38
N SER A 180 24.45 1.78 -35.40
CA SER A 180 24.29 3.24 -35.42
C SER A 180 23.08 3.74 -34.59
N ALA A 181 22.28 2.83 -34.04
CA ALA A 181 21.09 3.17 -33.28
C ALA A 181 21.40 3.70 -31.86
N VAL A 182 22.62 3.51 -31.38
CA VAL A 182 23.06 3.98 -30.05
C VAL A 182 24.22 4.97 -30.18
N GLY A 183 24.21 5.97 -29.32
CA GLY A 183 25.26 7.01 -29.28
C GLY A 183 26.36 6.71 -28.24
N SER A 184 26.22 5.65 -27.44
CA SER A 184 27.21 5.20 -26.45
C SER A 184 27.05 3.70 -26.23
N PRO A 185 28.08 2.98 -25.72
CA PRO A 185 27.93 1.62 -25.26
C PRO A 185 26.73 1.51 -24.33
N SER A 186 25.97 0.44 -24.46
CA SER A 186 24.76 0.25 -23.64
C SER A 186 24.28 -1.20 -23.66
N LEU A 187 23.61 -1.60 -22.60
CA LEU A 187 23.00 -2.92 -22.48
C LEU A 187 21.52 -2.88 -22.87
N HIS A 188 21.09 -3.85 -23.66
CA HIS A 188 19.69 -4.01 -24.07
C HIS A 188 19.22 -5.45 -23.92
N GLY A 189 17.96 -5.62 -23.45
CA GLY A 189 17.32 -6.93 -23.29
C GLY A 189 17.46 -7.49 -21.87
N PHE A 190 16.37 -8.04 -21.35
CA PHE A 190 16.30 -8.53 -19.96
C PHE A 190 16.73 -10.00 -19.83
N VAL A 191 16.18 -10.90 -20.65
CA VAL A 191 16.44 -12.36 -20.57
C VAL A 191 17.75 -12.75 -21.27
N ARG A 192 18.04 -12.11 -22.39
CA ARG A 192 19.26 -12.30 -23.17
C ARG A 192 19.90 -10.94 -23.42
N PRO A 193 20.70 -10.45 -22.49
CA PRO A 193 21.29 -9.13 -22.60
C PRO A 193 22.25 -9.07 -23.80
N ARG A 194 22.20 -7.96 -24.50
CA ARG A 194 23.05 -7.64 -25.64
C ARG A 194 23.83 -6.39 -25.31
N LEU A 195 25.12 -6.43 -25.54
CA LEU A 195 25.98 -5.25 -25.46
C LEU A 195 26.00 -4.56 -26.81
N LEU A 196 25.45 -3.36 -26.85
CA LEU A 196 25.38 -2.53 -28.04
C LEU A 196 26.54 -1.56 -28.04
N LEU A 197 27.29 -1.53 -29.12
CA LEU A 197 28.37 -0.58 -29.35
C LEU A 197 27.98 0.36 -30.49
N PRO A 198 28.37 1.66 -30.43
CA PRO A 198 28.25 2.57 -31.57
C PRO A 198 29.02 2.07 -32.80
N ALA A 199 28.57 2.45 -33.98
CA ALA A 199 29.25 2.10 -35.23
C ALA A 199 30.72 2.56 -35.22
N ARG A 200 31.63 1.68 -35.67
CA ARG A 200 33.10 1.89 -35.70
C ARG A 200 33.70 2.12 -34.31
N PHE A 201 33.08 1.57 -33.27
CA PHE A 201 33.55 1.77 -31.89
C PHE A 201 35.00 1.24 -31.70
N ALA A 202 35.28 0.02 -32.16
CA ALA A 202 36.57 -0.62 -32.01
C ALA A 202 37.72 0.16 -32.70
N GLN A 203 37.43 0.92 -33.76
CA GLN A 203 38.45 1.68 -34.49
C GLN A 203 38.96 2.91 -33.72
N ASN A 204 38.20 3.38 -32.76
CA ASN A 204 38.50 4.60 -32.01
C ASN A 204 39.14 4.34 -30.65
N PHE A 205 39.22 3.07 -30.20
CA PHE A 205 39.72 2.71 -28.88
C PHE A 205 40.78 1.61 -28.95
N SER A 206 41.84 1.74 -28.16
CA SER A 206 42.82 0.70 -27.94
C SER A 206 42.22 -0.50 -27.19
N THR A 207 42.85 -1.65 -27.25
CA THR A 207 42.45 -2.86 -26.53
C THR A 207 42.31 -2.62 -25.02
N ALA A 208 43.22 -1.82 -24.43
CA ALA A 208 43.15 -1.46 -23.01
C ALA A 208 41.92 -0.58 -22.70
N GLU A 209 41.62 0.38 -23.56
CA GLU A 209 40.44 1.23 -23.41
C GLU A 209 39.13 0.44 -23.61
N LEU A 210 39.10 -0.49 -24.59
CA LEU A 210 37.97 -1.41 -24.80
C LEU A 210 37.73 -2.29 -23.56
N ARG A 211 38.81 -2.79 -22.94
CA ARG A 211 38.72 -3.56 -21.69
C ARG A 211 38.02 -2.75 -20.59
N TYR A 212 38.40 -1.49 -20.40
CA TYR A 212 37.73 -0.62 -19.39
C TYR A 212 36.24 -0.43 -19.68
N VAL A 213 35.86 -0.21 -20.95
CA VAL A 213 34.46 -0.08 -21.34
C VAL A 213 33.72 -1.40 -21.08
N PHE A 214 34.28 -2.54 -21.46
CA PHE A 214 33.63 -3.83 -21.20
C PHE A 214 33.49 -4.12 -19.71
N LEU A 215 34.47 -3.83 -18.89
CA LEU A 215 34.39 -3.99 -17.44
C LEU A 215 33.26 -3.10 -16.85
N HIS A 216 33.10 -1.88 -17.38
CA HIS A 216 32.02 -0.97 -16.96
C HIS A 216 30.63 -1.53 -17.29
N GLU A 217 30.41 -1.93 -18.54
CA GLU A 217 29.14 -2.49 -18.99
C GLU A 217 28.83 -3.84 -18.29
N LEU A 218 29.85 -4.68 -18.08
CA LEU A 218 29.71 -5.92 -17.32
C LEU A 218 29.38 -5.65 -15.84
N GLY A 219 29.83 -4.53 -15.31
CA GLY A 219 29.44 -4.06 -13.98
C GLY A 219 27.91 -3.87 -13.85
N HIS A 220 27.25 -3.32 -14.87
CA HIS A 220 25.79 -3.22 -14.93
C HIS A 220 25.10 -4.59 -14.98
N VAL A 221 25.67 -5.54 -15.74
CA VAL A 221 25.15 -6.92 -15.79
C VAL A 221 25.26 -7.59 -14.42
N LYS A 222 26.45 -7.55 -13.80
CA LYS A 222 26.71 -8.16 -12.48
C LYS A 222 25.76 -7.64 -11.40
N ARG A 223 25.39 -6.39 -11.48
CA ARG A 223 24.52 -5.71 -10.50
C ARG A 223 23.03 -5.85 -10.79
N GLY A 224 22.65 -6.42 -11.95
CA GLY A 224 21.25 -6.54 -12.35
C GLY A 224 20.60 -5.20 -12.68
N ASP A 225 21.38 -4.20 -13.10
CA ASP A 225 20.93 -2.83 -13.33
C ASP A 225 19.85 -2.75 -14.43
N ILE A 226 19.79 -3.71 -15.35
CA ILE A 226 18.75 -3.80 -16.39
C ILE A 226 17.38 -4.03 -15.77
N LEU A 227 17.26 -5.00 -14.85
CA LEU A 227 16.01 -5.27 -14.12
C LEU A 227 15.59 -4.05 -13.30
N LEU A 228 16.56 -3.48 -12.58
CA LEU A 228 16.34 -2.31 -11.75
C LEU A 228 15.82 -1.12 -12.56
N ASN A 229 16.35 -0.93 -13.78
CA ASN A 229 15.90 0.12 -14.69
C ASN A 229 14.44 -0.08 -15.14
N TRP A 230 14.04 -1.31 -15.46
CA TRP A 230 12.65 -1.61 -15.82
C TRP A 230 11.70 -1.40 -14.65
N LEU A 231 12.07 -1.85 -13.44
CA LEU A 231 11.30 -1.63 -12.22
C LEU A 231 11.15 -0.13 -11.94
N THR A 232 12.25 0.61 -12.00
CA THR A 232 12.28 2.07 -11.81
C THR A 232 11.37 2.77 -12.80
N THR A 233 11.41 2.38 -14.08
CA THR A 233 10.57 2.98 -15.13
C THR A 233 9.10 2.68 -14.90
N GLY A 234 8.75 1.45 -14.51
CA GLY A 234 7.37 1.07 -14.16
C GLY A 234 6.82 1.88 -12.99
N LEU A 235 7.61 2.02 -11.92
CA LEU A 235 7.25 2.84 -10.75
C LEU A 235 7.13 4.33 -11.10
N LEU A 236 7.97 4.83 -12.01
CA LEU A 236 7.90 6.20 -12.50
C LEU A 236 6.63 6.48 -13.29
N ILE A 237 6.20 5.53 -14.13
CA ILE A 237 4.93 5.60 -14.86
C ILE A 237 3.76 5.60 -13.87
N LEU A 238 3.80 4.76 -12.82
CA LEU A 238 2.74 4.67 -11.82
C LEU A 238 2.62 5.97 -11.00
N HIS A 239 3.77 6.58 -10.66
CA HIS A 239 3.87 7.80 -9.84
C HIS A 239 4.26 9.03 -10.67
N TRP A 240 3.84 9.09 -11.94
CA TRP A 240 4.23 10.11 -12.91
C TRP A 240 3.96 11.55 -12.45
N PHE A 241 2.96 11.72 -11.60
CA PHE A 241 2.54 13.01 -11.04
C PHE A 241 3.45 13.52 -9.91
N ASN A 242 4.40 12.70 -9.41
CA ASN A 242 5.27 13.08 -8.29
C ASN A 242 6.67 13.50 -8.76
N PRO A 243 7.00 14.82 -8.76
CA PRO A 243 8.29 15.32 -9.24
C PRO A 243 9.47 14.85 -8.38
N LEU A 244 9.27 14.57 -7.06
CA LEU A 244 10.33 14.08 -6.20
C LEU A 244 10.79 12.67 -6.58
N VAL A 245 9.86 11.82 -7.06
CA VAL A 245 10.20 10.48 -7.57
C VAL A 245 11.07 10.60 -8.83
N TRP A 246 10.75 11.50 -9.76
CA TRP A 246 11.56 11.78 -10.94
C TRP A 246 12.97 12.22 -10.56
N PHE A 247 13.07 13.16 -9.63
CA PHE A 247 14.34 13.66 -9.15
C PHE A 247 15.17 12.58 -8.45
N ALA A 248 14.53 11.77 -7.59
CA ALA A 248 15.16 10.66 -6.89
C ALA A 248 15.75 9.64 -7.87
N PHE A 249 14.99 9.26 -8.90
CA PHE A 249 15.46 8.28 -9.88
C PHE A 249 16.58 8.81 -10.76
N SER A 250 16.55 10.09 -11.12
CA SER A 250 17.69 10.75 -11.78
C SER A 250 18.97 10.68 -10.92
N ARG A 251 18.84 10.91 -9.60
CA ARG A 251 19.98 10.80 -8.67
C ARG A 251 20.44 9.38 -8.46
N MET A 252 19.51 8.42 -8.39
CA MET A 252 19.80 7.01 -8.32
C MET A 252 20.61 6.53 -9.53
N GLN A 253 20.25 6.98 -10.75
CA GLN A 253 21.01 6.68 -11.96
C GLN A 253 22.44 7.22 -11.87
N ALA A 254 22.61 8.47 -11.41
CA ALA A 254 23.95 9.05 -11.21
C ALA A 254 24.79 8.27 -10.17
N ASP A 255 24.18 7.84 -9.06
CA ASP A 255 24.86 7.03 -8.04
C ASP A 255 25.16 5.60 -8.54
N ARG A 256 24.35 5.07 -9.48
CA ARG A 256 24.59 3.79 -10.18
C ARG A 256 25.86 3.83 -11.01
N GLU A 257 26.07 4.89 -11.79
CA GLU A 257 27.28 5.08 -12.58
C GLU A 257 28.52 5.13 -11.69
N LEU A 258 28.48 5.89 -10.58
CA LEU A 258 29.58 5.93 -9.61
C LEU A 258 29.88 4.55 -8.99
N ALA A 259 28.85 3.73 -8.81
CA ALA A 259 29.03 2.37 -8.27
C ALA A 259 29.61 1.40 -9.30
N CYS A 260 29.28 1.58 -10.61
CA CYS A 260 29.92 0.83 -11.69
C CYS A 260 31.39 1.25 -11.88
N ASP A 261 31.67 2.55 -11.87
CA ASP A 261 33.06 3.04 -11.92
C ASP A 261 33.90 2.48 -10.75
N ALA A 262 33.33 2.47 -9.52
CA ALA A 262 34.02 1.91 -8.35
C ALA A 262 34.25 0.39 -8.47
N LEU A 263 33.37 -0.33 -9.17
CA LEU A 263 33.55 -1.76 -9.44
C LEU A 263 34.70 -1.99 -10.42
N VAL A 264 34.77 -1.23 -11.50
CA VAL A 264 35.91 -1.29 -12.46
C VAL A 264 37.24 -1.03 -11.74
N LEU A 265 37.30 0.07 -10.97
CA LEU A 265 38.52 0.44 -10.23
C LEU A 265 38.93 -0.57 -9.16
N ALA A 266 38.00 -1.38 -8.66
CA ALA A 266 38.31 -2.48 -7.75
C ALA A 266 39.02 -3.64 -8.46
N HIS A 267 38.77 -3.85 -9.77
CA HIS A 267 39.38 -4.90 -10.60
C HIS A 267 40.60 -4.40 -11.38
N THR A 268 40.84 -3.08 -11.49
CA THR A 268 42.04 -2.51 -12.11
C THR A 268 43.15 -2.28 -11.10
N ARG A 269 44.40 -2.12 -11.57
CA ARG A 269 45.54 -1.74 -10.71
C ARG A 269 45.44 -0.25 -10.33
N ASP A 270 45.99 0.12 -9.18
CA ASP A 270 45.89 1.51 -8.71
C ASP A 270 46.50 2.55 -9.67
N ALA A 271 47.54 2.13 -10.44
CA ALA A 271 48.16 2.96 -11.48
C ALA A 271 47.27 3.18 -12.72
N GLU A 272 46.21 2.37 -12.91
CA GLU A 272 45.33 2.42 -14.08
C GLU A 272 44.15 3.41 -13.90
N ASN A 273 43.96 3.96 -12.71
CA ASN A 273 42.86 4.87 -12.43
C ASN A 273 42.83 6.08 -13.35
N GLN A 274 43.98 6.65 -13.67
CA GLN A 274 44.13 7.76 -14.59
C GLN A 274 43.72 7.37 -16.02
N SER A 275 44.22 6.23 -16.51
CA SER A 275 43.92 5.69 -17.85
C SER A 275 42.42 5.40 -18.00
N TYR A 276 41.79 4.81 -16.96
CA TYR A 276 40.35 4.62 -16.94
C TYR A 276 39.59 5.97 -17.02
N GLY A 277 40.01 6.97 -16.23
CA GLY A 277 39.41 8.30 -16.26
C GLY A 277 39.52 8.97 -17.63
N GLN A 278 40.66 8.86 -18.29
CA GLN A 278 40.89 9.35 -19.65
C GLN A 278 40.03 8.62 -20.67
N THR A 279 39.84 7.30 -20.54
CA THR A 279 38.95 6.52 -21.41
C THR A 279 37.51 7.00 -21.30
N ILE A 280 37.02 7.28 -20.10
CA ILE A 280 35.66 7.83 -19.89
C ILE A 280 35.52 9.21 -20.53
N ILE A 281 36.52 10.09 -20.42
CA ILE A 281 36.51 11.41 -21.06
C ILE A 281 36.49 11.25 -22.59
N LYS A 282 37.38 10.41 -23.15
CA LYS A 282 37.44 10.13 -24.59
C LYS A 282 36.12 9.58 -25.12
N LEU A 283 35.48 8.67 -24.36
CA LEU A 283 34.17 8.11 -24.73
C LEU A 283 33.12 9.23 -24.92
N LEU A 284 33.11 10.18 -24.00
CA LEU A 284 32.19 11.30 -24.05
C LEU A 284 32.48 12.25 -25.22
N GLU A 285 33.74 12.58 -25.44
CA GLU A 285 34.16 13.46 -26.54
C GLU A 285 33.83 12.86 -27.91
N THR A 286 34.00 11.53 -28.03
CA THR A 286 33.81 10.83 -29.30
C THR A 286 32.35 10.61 -29.64
N PHE A 287 31.49 10.27 -28.65
CA PHE A 287 30.15 9.75 -28.88
C PHE A 287 29.02 10.62 -28.30
N CYS A 288 29.27 11.44 -27.27
CA CYS A 288 28.24 12.31 -26.74
C CYS A 288 28.07 13.61 -27.57
N ARG A 289 27.63 13.46 -28.81
CA ARG A 289 27.03 14.61 -29.54
C ARG A 289 25.61 14.79 -28.99
N PRO A 290 25.18 16.04 -28.70
CA PRO A 290 23.81 16.32 -28.28
C PRO A 290 22.88 16.08 -29.49
N THR A 291 22.36 14.86 -29.62
CA THR A 291 21.24 14.60 -30.54
C THR A 291 20.01 15.21 -29.91
N ARG A 292 19.58 16.37 -30.48
CA ARG A 292 18.31 17.02 -30.17
C ARG A 292 17.16 16.16 -30.72
N SER A 293 16.82 15.05 -30.08
CA SER A 293 15.59 14.35 -30.37
C SER A 293 14.60 14.66 -29.25
N PRO A 294 13.49 15.37 -29.53
CA PRO A 294 12.43 15.58 -28.55
C PRO A 294 11.80 14.21 -28.24
N GLY A 295 11.89 13.77 -26.99
CA GLY A 295 11.26 12.54 -26.52
C GLY A 295 12.20 11.43 -26.05
N MET A 296 13.50 11.49 -26.34
CA MET A 296 14.48 10.77 -25.53
C MET A 296 14.85 11.66 -24.35
N VAL A 297 14.43 11.25 -23.16
CA VAL A 297 15.19 11.56 -21.96
C VAL A 297 16.46 10.72 -22.06
N GLY A 298 17.25 10.99 -23.09
CA GLY A 298 18.67 10.73 -23.09
C GLY A 298 19.18 11.55 -21.95
N ILE A 299 19.66 10.89 -20.97
CA ILE A 299 20.40 11.47 -19.87
C ILE A 299 21.53 12.23 -20.55
N LEU A 300 21.30 13.52 -20.76
CA LEU A 300 22.39 14.47 -20.85
C LEU A 300 23.12 14.26 -19.52
N GLU A 301 24.20 13.50 -19.52
CA GLU A 301 25.09 13.44 -18.37
C GLU A 301 25.42 14.89 -18.06
N ASN A 302 24.70 15.39 -17.06
CA ASN A 302 24.81 16.79 -16.67
C ASN A 302 26.29 16.99 -16.33
N LYS A 303 26.93 18.04 -16.85
CA LYS A 303 28.33 18.41 -16.62
C LYS A 303 28.75 18.17 -15.13
N ASN A 304 27.81 18.35 -14.23
CA ASN A 304 28.01 18.09 -12.81
C ASN A 304 28.11 16.59 -12.45
N GLN A 305 27.40 15.72 -13.14
CA GLN A 305 27.46 14.26 -12.91
C GLN A 305 28.83 13.74 -13.39
N MET A 306 29.26 14.19 -14.55
CA MET A 306 30.56 13.85 -15.09
C MET A 306 31.70 14.32 -14.19
N ARG A 307 31.66 15.58 -13.74
CA ARG A 307 32.64 16.10 -12.78
C ARG A 307 32.72 15.24 -11.50
N ARG A 308 31.58 14.74 -11.04
CA ARG A 308 31.52 13.82 -9.87
C ARG A 308 32.16 12.48 -10.18
N ARG A 309 31.91 11.87 -11.37
CA ARG A 309 32.53 10.61 -11.81
C ARG A 309 34.05 10.77 -11.84
N ILE A 310 34.58 11.73 -12.60
CA ILE A 310 36.03 11.96 -12.72
C ILE A 310 36.67 12.27 -11.36
N SER A 311 36.02 13.10 -10.52
CA SER A 311 36.53 13.36 -9.16
C SER A 311 36.57 12.11 -8.28
N MET A 312 35.60 11.20 -8.43
CA MET A 312 35.56 9.93 -7.70
C MET A 312 36.68 9.00 -8.21
N ILE A 313 36.83 8.86 -9.53
CA ILE A 313 37.88 8.05 -10.16
C ILE A 313 39.27 8.50 -9.68
N ALA A 314 39.56 9.81 -9.75
CA ALA A 314 40.84 10.38 -9.33
C ALA A 314 41.16 10.19 -7.82
N LYS A 315 40.14 10.11 -6.98
CA LYS A 315 40.29 9.96 -5.51
C LYS A 315 40.03 8.55 -5.01
N PHE A 316 39.82 7.59 -5.91
CA PHE A 316 39.47 6.24 -5.53
C PHE A 316 40.61 5.57 -4.77
N LYS A 317 40.29 4.93 -3.65
CA LYS A 317 41.19 4.08 -2.87
C LYS A 317 40.47 2.78 -2.56
N LYS A 318 41.15 1.65 -2.74
CA LYS A 318 40.61 0.29 -2.50
C LYS A 318 40.26 0.01 -1.03
N THR A 319 40.53 0.92 -0.11
CA THR A 319 40.30 0.72 1.32
C THR A 319 38.80 0.83 1.67
N ASN A 320 38.29 -0.27 2.17
CA ASN A 320 36.90 -0.37 2.67
C ASN A 320 36.89 -0.27 4.20
N ARG A 321 37.00 0.96 4.75
CA ARG A 321 37.16 1.16 6.21
C ARG A 321 35.85 1.14 7.01
N TRP A 322 34.65 1.23 6.35
CA TRP A 322 33.38 1.46 7.06
C TRP A 322 32.17 0.67 6.54
N PRO A 323 32.26 -0.66 6.27
CA PRO A 323 31.08 -1.40 5.83
C PRO A 323 30.01 -1.50 6.92
N LEU A 324 30.43 -1.59 8.20
CA LEU A 324 29.52 -1.70 9.35
C LEU A 324 28.70 -0.42 9.57
N ALA A 325 29.33 0.76 9.49
CA ALA A 325 28.61 2.02 9.64
C ALA A 325 27.60 2.25 8.49
N ALA A 326 27.98 1.92 7.26
CA ALA A 326 27.05 2.00 6.12
C ALA A 326 25.89 1.03 6.26
N MET A 327 26.16 -0.18 6.76
CA MET A 327 25.14 -1.20 7.03
C MET A 327 24.18 -0.77 8.16
N ALA A 328 24.71 -0.15 9.22
CA ALA A 328 23.91 0.40 10.31
C ALA A 328 22.98 1.53 9.84
N VAL A 329 23.48 2.46 9.00
CA VAL A 329 22.67 3.52 8.40
C VAL A 329 21.58 2.94 7.50
N PHE A 330 21.92 1.95 6.68
CA PHE A 330 20.95 1.29 5.80
C PHE A 330 19.87 0.56 6.62
N ALA A 331 20.26 -0.24 7.60
CA ALA A 331 19.34 -0.97 8.47
C ALA A 331 18.46 -0.02 9.29
N GLY A 332 19.02 1.03 9.86
CA GLY A 332 18.26 2.04 10.60
C GLY A 332 17.20 2.73 9.74
N LEU A 333 17.58 3.17 8.53
CA LEU A 333 16.62 3.75 7.58
C LEU A 333 15.56 2.72 7.15
N ALA A 334 15.94 1.48 6.89
CA ALA A 334 15.01 0.42 6.51
C ALA A 334 13.95 0.19 7.60
N ILE A 335 14.35 0.05 8.86
CA ILE A 335 13.45 -0.17 10.00
C ILE A 335 12.49 1.01 10.16
N VAL A 336 13.00 2.24 10.08
CA VAL A 336 12.20 3.45 10.34
C VAL A 336 11.23 3.78 9.19
N THR A 337 11.57 3.44 7.95
CA THR A 337 10.84 3.92 6.76
C THR A 337 10.08 2.84 6.00
N LEU A 338 10.45 1.56 6.12
CA LEU A 338 9.73 0.45 5.49
C LEU A 338 8.57 -0.07 6.36
N THR A 339 8.40 0.51 7.56
CA THR A 339 7.29 0.18 8.45
C THR A 339 6.22 1.27 8.41
N ASN A 340 4.96 0.86 8.53
CA ASN A 340 3.84 1.79 8.69
C ASN A 340 3.76 2.29 10.12
N ALA A 341 3.13 3.45 10.31
CA ALA A 341 2.74 3.89 11.62
C ALA A 341 1.88 2.81 12.30
N GLN A 342 2.17 2.57 13.55
CA GLN A 342 1.40 1.61 14.33
C GLN A 342 0.04 2.23 14.62
N SER A 343 -1.03 1.52 14.24
CA SER A 343 -2.33 1.83 14.81
C SER A 343 -2.19 1.73 16.34
N PRO A 344 -2.66 2.72 17.11
CA PRO A 344 -2.46 2.70 18.56
C PRO A 344 -2.96 1.40 19.15
N THR A 345 -2.02 0.51 19.42
CA THR A 345 -2.29 -0.79 20.04
C THR A 345 -2.28 -0.54 21.53
N SER A 346 -3.42 -0.70 22.18
CA SER A 346 -3.44 -0.88 23.64
C SER A 346 -2.55 -2.07 24.02
N PRO A 347 -1.70 -1.95 25.04
CA PRO A 347 -0.86 -3.05 25.49
C PRO A 347 -1.76 -4.24 25.91
N ALA A 348 -1.43 -5.42 25.40
CA ALA A 348 -2.01 -6.67 25.85
C ALA A 348 -1.55 -6.90 27.29
N THR A 349 -2.39 -6.64 28.27
CA THR A 349 -2.22 -7.13 29.63
C THR A 349 -2.91 -8.48 29.72
N SER A 350 -2.10 -9.53 29.83
CA SER A 350 -2.50 -10.78 30.44
C SER A 350 -2.73 -10.50 31.93
N ASP A 351 -4.00 -10.57 32.36
CA ASP A 351 -4.32 -11.13 33.69
C ASP A 351 -5.82 -11.37 33.79
N ALA A 352 -6.13 -12.61 34.09
CA ALA A 352 -7.45 -13.05 34.47
C ALA A 352 -7.69 -12.68 35.96
N GLY A 353 -8.81 -12.02 36.22
CA GLY A 353 -9.44 -12.00 37.53
C GLY A 353 -9.19 -10.78 38.38
N LYS A 354 -10.11 -9.80 38.26
CA LYS A 354 -10.77 -9.13 39.38
C LYS A 354 -11.76 -8.07 38.84
N ALA A 355 -13.03 -8.23 39.18
CA ALA A 355 -14.01 -7.17 39.03
C ALA A 355 -13.63 -6.00 39.95
N GLY A 356 -13.46 -4.80 39.42
CA GLY A 356 -13.25 -3.59 40.21
C GLY A 356 -12.47 -2.50 39.46
N THR A 357 -13.11 -1.38 39.23
CA THR A 357 -12.62 -0.07 38.77
C THR A 357 -12.21 0.00 37.30
N ALA A 358 -13.05 0.71 36.51
CA ALA A 358 -12.80 1.05 35.11
C ALA A 358 -11.44 1.74 34.93
N ASP A 359 -10.58 1.14 34.11
CA ASP A 359 -9.30 1.71 33.72
C ASP A 359 -9.56 2.99 32.90
N GLU A 360 -9.34 4.16 33.51
CA GLU A 360 -9.62 5.49 32.93
C GLU A 360 -8.74 5.84 31.71
N GLN A 361 -7.78 5.01 31.32
CA GLN A 361 -6.80 5.28 30.28
C GLN A 361 -7.13 4.63 28.93
N GLY A 362 -8.08 3.68 28.87
CA GLY A 362 -8.51 3.02 27.63
C GLY A 362 -9.52 3.83 26.81
N PRO A 363 -9.81 3.45 25.54
CA PRO A 363 -10.86 4.09 24.74
C PRO A 363 -12.24 3.92 25.40
N PRO A 364 -13.11 4.96 25.32
CA PRO A 364 -14.49 4.88 25.83
C PRO A 364 -15.23 3.67 25.26
N GLN A 365 -15.99 2.98 26.13
CA GLN A 365 -16.81 1.84 25.75
C GLN A 365 -18.27 2.27 25.63
N ILE A 366 -18.99 1.77 24.62
CA ILE A 366 -20.44 1.94 24.51
C ILE A 366 -21.08 0.93 25.45
N ILE A 367 -21.80 1.42 26.45
CA ILE A 367 -22.49 0.60 27.45
C ILE A 367 -23.99 0.42 27.13
N ALA A 368 -24.60 1.35 26.40
CA ALA A 368 -25.98 1.23 25.99
C ALA A 368 -26.26 1.99 24.69
N THR A 369 -27.20 1.49 23.91
CA THR A 369 -27.78 2.16 22.74
C THR A 369 -29.30 2.00 22.73
N SER A 370 -29.99 2.98 22.20
CA SER A 370 -31.41 2.87 21.88
C SER A 370 -31.65 3.41 20.47
N PRO A 371 -32.13 2.61 19.50
CA PRO A 371 -32.39 1.16 19.61
C PRO A 371 -31.15 0.31 19.96
N ARG A 372 -31.38 -0.89 20.47
CA ARG A 372 -30.28 -1.84 20.69
C ARG A 372 -29.67 -2.27 19.36
N VAL A 373 -28.38 -2.52 19.34
CA VAL A 373 -27.71 -3.03 18.15
C VAL A 373 -28.30 -4.38 17.73
N GLY A 374 -28.83 -4.46 16.52
CA GLY A 374 -29.50 -5.65 16.00
C GLY A 374 -30.96 -5.80 16.40
N GLU A 375 -31.60 -4.76 16.95
CA GLU A 375 -32.99 -4.78 17.33
C GLU A 375 -33.90 -4.83 16.09
N ILE A 376 -34.93 -5.68 16.16
CA ILE A 376 -35.95 -5.81 15.12
C ILE A 376 -37.29 -5.27 15.64
N ASP A 377 -38.13 -4.83 14.71
CA ASP A 377 -39.46 -4.31 15.01
C ASP A 377 -39.46 -3.05 15.92
N VAL A 378 -38.45 -2.20 15.78
CA VAL A 378 -38.41 -0.88 16.45
C VAL A 378 -39.60 -0.02 16.00
N ASP A 379 -40.19 0.68 16.94
CA ASP A 379 -41.31 1.59 16.65
C ASP A 379 -40.82 2.74 15.71
N PRO A 380 -41.42 2.92 14.52
CA PRO A 380 -41.08 4.03 13.64
C PRO A 380 -41.39 5.42 14.22
N ALA A 381 -42.22 5.52 15.27
CA ALA A 381 -42.44 6.74 16.01
C ALA A 381 -41.26 7.16 16.91
N LEU A 382 -40.23 6.33 17.03
CA LEU A 382 -39.01 6.68 17.77
C LEU A 382 -38.34 7.89 17.13
N ALA A 383 -38.25 8.98 17.89
CA ALA A 383 -37.74 10.28 17.40
C ALA A 383 -36.23 10.48 17.63
N GLU A 384 -35.57 9.57 18.36
CA GLU A 384 -34.20 9.76 18.81
C GLU A 384 -33.41 8.43 18.81
N ILE A 385 -32.19 8.44 18.33
CA ILE A 385 -31.23 7.36 18.55
C ILE A 385 -30.24 7.83 19.61
N THR A 386 -29.96 6.99 20.62
CA THR A 386 -29.02 7.34 21.70
C THR A 386 -27.85 6.39 21.79
N VAL A 387 -26.69 6.93 22.18
CA VAL A 387 -25.51 6.17 22.56
C VAL A 387 -25.02 6.64 23.92
N THR A 388 -24.76 5.71 24.83
CA THR A 388 -24.25 5.98 26.19
C THR A 388 -22.88 5.33 26.35
N PHE A 389 -21.92 6.11 26.87
CA PHE A 389 -20.55 5.67 27.12
C PHE A 389 -20.29 5.40 28.60
N ASP A 390 -19.27 4.62 28.88
CA ASP A 390 -18.84 4.21 30.24
C ASP A 390 -18.23 5.36 31.06
N ARG A 391 -17.88 6.48 30.40
CA ARG A 391 -17.18 7.63 31.01
C ARG A 391 -17.62 8.95 30.42
N ASP A 392 -17.16 10.06 31.05
CA ASP A 392 -17.43 11.40 30.57
C ASP A 392 -16.76 11.66 29.23
N MET A 393 -17.49 12.22 28.28
CA MET A 393 -17.11 12.48 26.90
C MET A 393 -16.96 13.97 26.64
N GLU A 394 -16.19 14.33 25.61
CA GLU A 394 -16.16 15.68 25.04
C GLU A 394 -17.46 16.00 24.31
N LYS A 395 -17.71 17.30 24.08
CA LYS A 395 -18.93 17.76 23.40
C LYS A 395 -19.01 17.43 21.90
N GLY A 396 -17.91 16.92 21.32
CA GLY A 396 -17.88 16.49 19.92
C GLY A 396 -18.71 15.24 19.69
N SER A 397 -19.27 15.09 18.49
CA SER A 397 -19.95 13.86 18.06
C SER A 397 -19.62 13.54 16.61
N SER A 398 -19.52 12.26 16.29
CA SER A 398 -19.32 11.77 14.92
C SER A 398 -20.29 10.65 14.65
N TRP A 399 -21.51 11.02 14.33
CA TRP A 399 -22.49 10.13 13.74
C TRP A 399 -22.15 9.96 12.27
N THR A 400 -21.84 8.77 11.84
CA THR A 400 -21.30 8.48 10.50
C THR A 400 -22.24 7.56 9.73
N GLY A 401 -22.28 7.73 8.43
CA GLY A 401 -23.13 6.97 7.52
C GLY A 401 -23.63 7.86 6.40
N GLY A 402 -24.51 7.31 5.57
CA GLY A 402 -25.13 8.01 4.44
C GLY A 402 -25.91 7.05 3.56
N GLY A 403 -26.61 7.59 2.57
CA GLY A 403 -27.46 6.82 1.68
C GLY A 403 -28.80 6.41 2.29
N PRO A 404 -29.51 5.47 1.66
CA PRO A 404 -30.89 5.14 2.04
C PRO A 404 -31.01 4.48 3.42
N ASP A 405 -29.95 3.85 3.91
CA ASP A 405 -29.95 3.15 5.20
C ASP A 405 -29.64 4.09 6.39
N TYR A 406 -29.30 5.36 6.13
CA TYR A 406 -29.06 6.34 7.18
C TYR A 406 -30.36 7.10 7.49
N PRO A 407 -30.81 7.14 8.76
CA PRO A 407 -32.09 7.79 9.10
C PRO A 407 -32.00 9.32 8.87
N PRO A 408 -32.96 9.94 8.21
CA PRO A 408 -33.01 11.38 8.06
C PRO A 408 -33.21 12.06 9.41
N SER A 409 -32.54 13.18 9.62
CA SER A 409 -32.78 14.04 10.79
C SER A 409 -33.88 15.05 10.47
N PRO A 410 -34.76 15.40 11.42
CA PRO A 410 -35.70 16.48 11.25
C PRO A 410 -35.00 17.81 10.97
N GLU A 411 -35.61 18.67 10.13
CA GLU A 411 -35.03 19.97 9.76
C GLU A 411 -34.63 20.79 10.98
N GLY A 412 -33.39 21.33 10.95
CA GLY A 412 -32.85 22.19 12.00
C GLY A 412 -32.46 21.46 13.30
N LYS A 413 -32.62 20.14 13.39
CA LYS A 413 -32.20 19.40 14.58
C LYS A 413 -30.86 18.74 14.35
N MET A 414 -29.91 19.00 15.26
CA MET A 414 -28.56 18.39 15.27
C MET A 414 -28.44 17.44 16.46
N ALA A 415 -27.42 16.57 16.42
CA ALA A 415 -27.09 15.72 17.54
C ALA A 415 -26.75 16.57 18.79
N ILE A 416 -27.23 16.17 19.94
CA ILE A 416 -27.03 16.87 21.22
C ILE A 416 -26.56 15.89 22.30
N TRP A 417 -25.79 16.40 23.25
CA TRP A 417 -25.44 15.65 24.46
C TRP A 417 -26.52 15.90 25.52
N ARG A 418 -27.25 14.85 25.93
CA ARG A 418 -28.25 14.89 27.02
C ARG A 418 -27.57 15.07 28.37
N ASP A 419 -26.45 14.40 28.55
CA ASP A 419 -25.56 14.49 29.68
C ASP A 419 -24.10 14.28 29.23
N LYS A 420 -23.15 14.16 30.16
CA LYS A 420 -21.72 13.98 29.80
C LYS A 420 -21.37 12.64 29.14
N ARG A 421 -22.28 11.67 29.16
CA ARG A 421 -22.05 10.30 28.68
C ARG A 421 -22.99 9.85 27.59
N THR A 422 -24.15 10.53 27.44
CA THR A 422 -25.21 10.15 26.51
C THR A 422 -25.36 11.18 25.39
N CYS A 423 -25.09 10.80 24.17
CA CYS A 423 -25.34 11.60 22.96
C CYS A 423 -26.61 11.11 22.26
N VAL A 424 -27.36 12.05 21.74
CA VAL A 424 -28.67 11.84 21.11
C VAL A 424 -28.61 12.33 19.68
N LEU A 425 -29.06 11.51 18.74
CA LEU A 425 -29.29 11.86 17.34
C LEU A 425 -30.79 11.92 17.08
N PRO A 426 -31.37 13.09 16.83
CA PRO A 426 -32.77 13.21 16.40
C PRO A 426 -32.96 12.58 15.02
N VAL A 427 -34.00 11.75 14.86
CA VAL A 427 -34.27 11.02 13.61
C VAL A 427 -35.76 11.04 13.29
N LYS A 428 -36.07 10.78 12.00
CA LYS A 428 -37.42 10.50 11.52
C LYS A 428 -37.40 9.16 10.83
N LEU A 429 -37.97 8.13 11.46
CA LEU A 429 -37.94 6.76 10.96
C LEU A 429 -39.18 6.46 10.12
N GLU A 430 -39.01 5.56 9.13
CA GLU A 430 -40.08 5.02 8.30
C GLU A 430 -40.37 3.57 8.70
N ALA A 431 -41.60 3.13 8.56
CA ALA A 431 -42.00 1.75 8.84
C ALA A 431 -41.43 0.81 7.77
N GLY A 432 -41.09 -0.41 8.17
CA GLY A 432 -40.61 -1.44 7.24
C GLY A 432 -39.18 -1.26 6.74
N HIS A 433 -38.38 -0.45 7.39
CA HIS A 433 -37.06 -0.03 6.92
C HIS A 433 -35.91 -0.61 7.77
N TYR A 434 -34.73 -0.77 7.14
CA TYR A 434 -33.46 -1.08 7.81
C TYR A 434 -32.64 0.19 7.96
N TYR A 435 -32.16 0.47 9.14
CA TYR A 435 -31.29 1.62 9.41
C TYR A 435 -29.94 1.21 9.96
N ARG A 436 -28.91 1.99 9.59
CA ARG A 436 -27.55 1.85 10.09
C ARG A 436 -26.92 3.21 10.35
N VAL A 437 -26.47 3.44 11.58
CA VAL A 437 -25.83 4.67 12.03
C VAL A 437 -24.50 4.33 12.65
N GLY A 438 -23.42 4.88 12.09
CA GLY A 438 -22.07 4.69 12.62
C GLY A 438 -21.76 5.63 13.77
N ILE A 439 -20.95 5.16 14.71
CA ILE A 439 -20.38 5.90 15.83
C ILE A 439 -18.88 5.93 15.59
N ASN A 440 -18.33 7.09 15.28
CA ASN A 440 -16.99 7.27 14.77
C ASN A 440 -16.72 6.48 13.46
N SER A 441 -15.65 6.81 12.79
CA SER A 441 -15.07 6.08 11.66
C SER A 441 -13.56 6.26 11.70
N GLN A 442 -12.84 5.70 10.74
CA GLN A 442 -11.39 5.96 10.61
C GLN A 442 -11.07 7.44 10.38
N SER A 443 -11.98 8.18 9.74
CA SER A 443 -11.79 9.59 9.38
C SER A 443 -12.48 10.58 10.34
N PHE A 444 -13.48 10.12 11.10
CA PHE A 444 -14.27 10.96 12.01
C PHE A 444 -14.31 10.32 13.39
N GLN A 445 -13.63 10.92 14.37
CA GLN A 445 -13.39 10.34 15.71
C GLN A 445 -13.79 11.31 16.85
N ASN A 446 -14.82 12.17 16.64
CA ASN A 446 -15.18 13.19 17.61
C ASN A 446 -15.95 12.65 18.84
N PHE A 447 -16.40 11.38 18.84
CA PHE A 447 -16.77 10.73 20.10
C PHE A 447 -15.48 10.38 20.83
N SER A 448 -14.99 11.28 21.66
CA SER A 448 -13.78 11.14 22.49
C SER A 448 -14.09 11.39 23.96
N SER A 449 -13.32 10.73 24.84
CA SER A 449 -13.41 10.97 26.29
C SER A 449 -13.00 12.41 26.62
N ALA A 450 -13.34 12.90 27.81
CA ALA A 450 -12.89 14.19 28.33
C ALA A 450 -11.35 14.35 28.37
N LYS A 451 -10.59 13.27 28.18
CA LYS A 451 -9.13 13.24 28.05
C LYS A 451 -8.66 13.16 26.58
N GLY A 452 -9.54 13.32 25.59
CA GLY A 452 -9.23 13.30 24.16
C GLY A 452 -9.01 11.91 23.56
N VAL A 453 -9.34 10.82 24.27
CA VAL A 453 -9.20 9.44 23.74
C VAL A 453 -10.45 9.08 22.95
N PRO A 454 -10.39 8.78 21.63
CA PRO A 454 -11.56 8.49 20.83
C PRO A 454 -12.14 7.10 21.13
N ALA A 455 -13.48 7.01 21.09
CA ALA A 455 -14.18 5.73 21.12
C ALA A 455 -13.88 4.94 19.84
N ARG A 456 -13.85 3.61 19.95
CA ARG A 456 -13.63 2.75 18.78
C ARG A 456 -14.78 2.89 17.79
N PRO A 457 -14.50 2.93 16.47
CA PRO A 457 -15.53 2.90 15.44
C PRO A 457 -16.50 1.74 15.64
N SER A 458 -17.80 2.05 15.66
CA SER A 458 -18.88 1.10 15.89
C SER A 458 -20.11 1.50 15.07
N ALA A 459 -21.19 0.72 15.09
CA ALA A 459 -22.43 1.06 14.42
C ALA A 459 -23.65 0.52 15.18
N ILE A 460 -24.72 1.31 15.18
CA ILE A 460 -26.08 0.91 15.57
C ILE A 460 -26.82 0.56 14.30
N TYR A 461 -27.45 -0.59 14.25
CA TYR A 461 -28.28 -1.04 13.13
C TYR A 461 -29.52 -1.75 13.68
N PHE A 462 -30.65 -1.52 13.05
CA PHE A 462 -31.95 -2.04 13.47
C PHE A 462 -32.96 -2.03 12.32
N THR A 463 -34.07 -2.74 12.48
CA THR A 463 -35.22 -2.64 11.58
C THR A 463 -36.45 -2.13 12.31
N THR A 464 -37.25 -1.32 11.60
CA THR A 464 -38.55 -0.82 12.11
C THR A 464 -39.66 -1.84 11.88
N THR A 465 -40.75 -1.70 12.64
CA THR A 465 -41.96 -2.50 12.51
C THR A 465 -42.48 -2.51 11.08
N GLY A 466 -42.87 -3.67 10.57
CA GLY A 466 -43.32 -3.85 9.18
C GLY A 466 -42.20 -4.25 8.21
N ALA A 467 -40.95 -4.37 8.67
CA ALA A 467 -39.84 -4.84 7.83
C ALA A 467 -40.05 -6.29 7.35
N SER A 468 -39.58 -6.59 6.11
CA SER A 468 -39.63 -7.93 5.55
C SER A 468 -38.78 -8.90 6.37
N GLN A 469 -39.10 -10.21 6.29
CA GLN A 469 -38.32 -11.25 6.98
C GLN A 469 -36.85 -11.25 6.57
N ASP A 470 -36.53 -10.92 5.32
CA ASP A 470 -35.17 -10.84 4.83
C ASP A 470 -34.39 -9.67 5.45
N LEU A 471 -35.04 -8.51 5.64
CA LEU A 471 -34.45 -7.38 6.34
C LEU A 471 -34.24 -7.70 7.84
N LYS A 472 -35.20 -8.36 8.48
CA LYS A 472 -35.06 -8.82 9.86
C LYS A 472 -33.90 -9.81 10.03
N ARG A 473 -33.76 -10.78 9.11
CA ARG A 473 -32.60 -11.70 9.10
C ARG A 473 -31.28 -10.98 8.87
N LYS A 474 -31.23 -9.99 7.98
CA LYS A 474 -30.04 -9.17 7.78
C LYS A 474 -29.64 -8.39 9.02
N THR A 475 -30.61 -8.00 9.84
CA THR A 475 -30.40 -7.17 11.04
C THR A 475 -29.99 -8.03 12.23
N ALA A 476 -30.43 -9.28 12.30
CA ALA A 476 -30.08 -10.18 13.41
C ALA A 476 -28.56 -10.32 13.54
N LYS A 477 -28.04 -10.23 14.76
CA LYS A 477 -26.62 -10.43 15.04
C LYS A 477 -26.23 -11.87 14.76
N PRO A 478 -25.16 -12.14 13.97
CA PRO A 478 -24.72 -13.50 13.70
C PRO A 478 -24.35 -14.23 15.00
N GLN A 479 -24.75 -15.48 15.10
CA GLN A 479 -24.39 -16.40 16.16
C GLN A 479 -23.96 -17.71 15.57
N ILE A 480 -22.96 -18.35 16.18
CA ILE A 480 -22.55 -19.70 15.80
C ILE A 480 -23.57 -20.68 16.39
N VAL A 481 -24.28 -21.39 15.52
CA VAL A 481 -25.25 -22.43 15.90
C VAL A 481 -24.71 -23.85 15.72
N GLY A 482 -23.60 -24.00 14.97
CA GLY A 482 -22.94 -25.27 14.77
C GLY A 482 -21.42 -25.12 14.66
N LEU A 483 -20.69 -26.02 15.30
CA LEU A 483 -19.24 -26.18 15.19
C LEU A 483 -18.88 -27.64 15.03
N ASN A 484 -18.04 -27.95 14.06
CA ASN A 484 -17.45 -29.26 13.90
C ASN A 484 -15.94 -29.12 13.63
N PRO A 485 -15.04 -29.53 14.54
CA PRO A 485 -15.28 -30.11 15.88
C PRO A 485 -15.95 -29.11 16.84
N LYS A 486 -16.70 -29.59 17.80
CA LYS A 486 -17.27 -28.76 18.88
C LYS A 486 -16.13 -28.14 19.70
N ASN A 487 -16.33 -26.91 20.14
CA ASN A 487 -15.36 -26.25 21.00
C ASN A 487 -15.12 -27.03 22.30
N GLY A 488 -13.87 -27.26 22.66
CA GLY A 488 -13.46 -28.02 23.83
C GLY A 488 -13.44 -29.55 23.65
N THR A 489 -13.70 -30.09 22.47
CA THR A 489 -13.61 -31.55 22.21
C THR A 489 -12.18 -32.04 22.34
N MET A 490 -11.99 -33.13 23.13
CA MET A 490 -10.66 -33.67 23.43
C MET A 490 -10.35 -34.98 22.69
N ASP A 491 -11.22 -35.44 21.81
CA ASP A 491 -11.10 -36.74 21.11
C ASP A 491 -11.52 -36.63 19.65
N VAL A 492 -10.97 -35.64 18.95
CA VAL A 492 -11.26 -35.39 17.54
C VAL A 492 -10.46 -36.37 16.67
N ASP A 493 -11.08 -36.94 15.64
CA ASP A 493 -10.40 -37.82 14.68
C ASP A 493 -9.32 -37.01 13.91
N PRO A 494 -8.03 -37.40 13.96
CA PRO A 494 -6.99 -36.73 13.18
C PRO A 494 -7.18 -36.85 11.67
N LYS A 495 -8.03 -37.76 11.20
CA LYS A 495 -8.40 -37.86 9.76
C LYS A 495 -9.45 -36.85 9.34
N LEU A 496 -9.94 -36.00 10.24
CA LEU A 496 -10.85 -34.93 9.89
C LEU A 496 -10.17 -33.95 8.93
N THR A 497 -10.77 -33.76 7.75
CA THR A 497 -10.21 -32.92 6.67
C THR A 497 -10.76 -31.51 6.62
N GLU A 498 -11.80 -31.22 7.43
CA GLU A 498 -12.51 -29.93 7.38
C GLU A 498 -13.00 -29.51 8.77
N ILE A 499 -12.83 -28.21 9.08
CA ILE A 499 -13.49 -27.57 10.22
C ILE A 499 -14.67 -26.77 9.67
N ARG A 500 -15.85 -26.93 10.28
CA ARG A 500 -17.08 -26.25 9.85
C ARG A 500 -17.64 -25.35 10.93
N VAL A 501 -18.00 -24.14 10.56
CA VAL A 501 -18.75 -23.20 11.42
C VAL A 501 -20.05 -22.82 10.74
N THR A 502 -21.19 -23.03 11.42
CA THR A 502 -22.53 -22.75 10.91
C THR A 502 -23.15 -21.61 11.72
N PHE A 503 -23.79 -20.68 11.02
CA PHE A 503 -24.37 -19.46 11.56
C PHE A 503 -25.91 -19.50 11.50
N ASN A 504 -26.55 -18.70 12.37
CA ASN A 504 -28.02 -18.57 12.41
C ASN A 504 -28.59 -17.65 11.32
N VAL A 505 -27.74 -16.91 10.60
CA VAL A 505 -28.11 -15.98 9.52
C VAL A 505 -27.17 -16.14 8.33
N PRO A 506 -27.61 -15.83 7.09
CA PRO A 506 -26.73 -15.79 5.93
C PRO A 506 -25.57 -14.80 6.14
N MET A 507 -24.36 -15.23 5.85
CA MET A 507 -23.14 -14.45 6.01
C MET A 507 -22.70 -13.82 4.68
N GLY A 508 -21.90 -12.75 4.76
CA GLY A 508 -21.25 -12.15 3.59
C GLY A 508 -20.03 -12.97 3.12
N GLU A 509 -19.41 -12.54 2.03
CA GLU A 509 -18.25 -13.24 1.41
C GLU A 509 -17.00 -13.26 2.27
N GLY A 510 -16.87 -12.33 3.22
CA GLY A 510 -15.68 -12.17 4.04
C GLY A 510 -15.48 -13.31 5.04
N ARG A 511 -14.23 -13.66 5.28
CA ARG A 511 -13.81 -14.72 6.22
C ARG A 511 -12.63 -14.22 7.05
N SER A 512 -12.64 -14.50 8.34
CA SER A 512 -11.53 -14.21 9.28
C SER A 512 -11.30 -15.39 10.20
N TRP A 513 -10.70 -16.44 9.66
CA TRP A 513 -10.07 -17.45 10.47
C TRP A 513 -8.78 -16.89 11.03
N THR A 514 -8.68 -16.76 12.34
CA THR A 514 -7.57 -16.10 13.02
C THR A 514 -6.82 -17.07 13.91
N GLY A 515 -5.52 -16.82 14.04
CA GLY A 515 -4.59 -17.68 14.76
C GLY A 515 -3.28 -17.78 14.00
N GLY A 516 -2.34 -18.52 14.51
CA GLY A 516 -1.03 -18.73 13.89
C GLY A 516 -0.13 -19.59 14.76
N GLY A 517 1.06 -19.94 14.23
CA GLY A 517 2.01 -20.81 14.91
C GLY A 517 1.63 -22.29 14.85
N SER A 518 2.24 -23.09 15.73
CA SER A 518 2.09 -24.56 15.77
C SER A 518 0.67 -25.02 16.09
N ASP A 519 -0.11 -24.18 16.77
CA ASP A 519 -1.45 -24.53 17.27
C ASP A 519 -2.56 -24.24 16.26
N PHE A 520 -2.26 -23.56 15.17
CA PHE A 520 -3.21 -23.35 14.07
C PHE A 520 -3.17 -24.56 13.12
N PRO A 521 -4.35 -25.10 12.70
CA PRO A 521 -4.39 -26.21 11.77
C PRO A 521 -3.71 -25.89 10.44
N LYS A 522 -2.93 -26.81 9.91
CA LYS A 522 -2.33 -26.66 8.59
C LYS A 522 -3.42 -26.75 7.52
N ILE A 523 -3.40 -25.77 6.59
CA ILE A 523 -4.29 -25.78 5.43
C ILE A 523 -3.58 -26.52 4.29
N PRO A 524 -4.21 -27.52 3.64
CA PRO A 524 -3.63 -28.23 2.50
C PRO A 524 -3.23 -27.27 1.38
N GLU A 525 -2.14 -27.56 0.70
CA GLU A 525 -1.63 -26.73 -0.39
C GLU A 525 -2.67 -26.58 -1.51
N GLY A 526 -2.89 -25.34 -1.96
CA GLY A 526 -3.87 -25.00 -2.98
C GLY A 526 -5.33 -24.97 -2.52
N LYS A 527 -5.64 -25.29 -1.26
CA LYS A 527 -6.99 -25.16 -0.71
C LYS A 527 -7.18 -23.87 0.09
N GLN A 528 -8.40 -23.35 0.09
CA GLN A 528 -8.80 -22.17 0.88
C GLN A 528 -10.14 -22.44 1.56
N ALA A 529 -10.43 -21.67 2.61
CA ALA A 529 -11.74 -21.70 3.22
C ALA A 529 -12.80 -21.25 2.21
N TYR A 530 -14.00 -21.83 2.24
CA TYR A 530 -15.10 -21.52 1.35
C TYR A 530 -16.44 -21.51 2.06
N TRP A 531 -17.45 -20.90 1.43
CA TRP A 531 -18.82 -20.88 1.90
C TRP A 531 -19.64 -21.97 1.20
N THR A 532 -20.60 -22.53 1.92
CA THR A 532 -21.69 -23.32 1.31
C THR A 532 -22.62 -22.39 0.50
N ASP A 533 -23.39 -22.92 -0.46
CA ASP A 533 -24.24 -22.15 -1.37
C ASP A 533 -25.28 -21.28 -0.64
N ASP A 534 -25.73 -21.71 0.54
CA ASP A 534 -26.65 -20.96 1.40
C ASP A 534 -25.97 -19.86 2.23
N HIS A 535 -24.64 -19.72 2.15
CA HIS A 535 -23.84 -18.80 2.98
C HIS A 535 -24.06 -18.93 4.49
N MET A 536 -24.58 -20.09 4.95
CA MET A 536 -24.81 -20.34 6.37
C MET A 536 -23.63 -21.07 7.04
N THR A 537 -22.80 -21.77 6.26
CA THR A 537 -21.66 -22.54 6.76
C THR A 537 -20.37 -22.16 6.05
N CYS A 538 -19.35 -21.80 6.84
CA CYS A 538 -17.99 -21.64 6.33
C CYS A 538 -17.17 -22.88 6.65
N VAL A 539 -16.47 -23.40 5.65
CA VAL A 539 -15.64 -24.60 5.71
C VAL A 539 -14.18 -24.22 5.60
N LEU A 540 -13.36 -24.67 6.54
CA LEU A 540 -11.91 -24.54 6.52
C LEU A 540 -11.29 -25.92 6.28
N PRO A 541 -10.69 -26.17 5.11
CA PRO A 541 -9.93 -27.40 4.86
C PRO A 541 -8.69 -27.46 5.75
N VAL A 542 -8.43 -28.62 6.37
CA VAL A 542 -7.32 -28.79 7.33
C VAL A 542 -6.64 -30.14 7.20
N GLU A 543 -5.37 -30.19 7.64
CA GLU A 543 -4.61 -31.41 7.92
C GLU A 543 -4.29 -31.41 9.42
N LEU A 544 -4.73 -32.45 10.12
CA LEU A 544 -4.56 -32.58 11.55
C LEU A 544 -3.55 -33.68 11.91
N GLU A 545 -2.75 -33.41 12.94
CA GLU A 545 -1.79 -34.38 13.51
C GLU A 545 -2.41 -35.08 14.73
N PRO A 546 -2.10 -36.36 14.98
CA PRO A 546 -2.59 -37.07 16.17
C PRO A 546 -2.07 -36.45 17.47
N GLY A 547 -2.89 -36.48 18.52
CA GLY A 547 -2.51 -36.08 19.89
C GLY A 547 -2.28 -34.58 20.10
N LYS A 548 -2.55 -33.75 19.11
CA LYS A 548 -2.24 -32.33 19.10
C LYS A 548 -3.42 -31.46 19.53
N VAL A 549 -3.12 -30.37 20.24
CA VAL A 549 -4.11 -29.35 20.60
C VAL A 549 -4.10 -28.26 19.55
N TYR A 550 -5.28 -27.92 19.04
CA TYR A 550 -5.47 -26.86 18.06
C TYR A 550 -6.27 -25.71 18.65
N ARG A 551 -5.89 -24.50 18.25
CA ARG A 551 -6.55 -23.25 18.65
C ARG A 551 -6.67 -22.32 17.44
N LEU A 552 -7.91 -21.93 17.12
CA LEU A 552 -8.20 -20.99 16.04
C LEU A 552 -9.35 -20.06 16.44
N GLY A 553 -9.38 -18.87 15.85
CA GLY A 553 -10.43 -17.89 16.09
C GLY A 553 -11.36 -17.76 14.88
N VAL A 554 -12.64 -17.57 15.16
CA VAL A 554 -13.65 -17.09 14.22
C VAL A 554 -13.84 -15.61 14.52
N ASN A 555 -13.28 -14.74 13.71
CA ASN A 555 -12.99 -13.34 14.00
C ASN A 555 -11.96 -13.11 15.12
N SER A 556 -11.50 -11.89 15.23
CA SER A 556 -10.69 -11.34 16.32
C SER A 556 -11.05 -9.86 16.51
N PRO A 557 -10.57 -9.19 17.55
CA PRO A 557 -10.79 -7.74 17.72
C PRO A 557 -10.35 -6.90 16.52
N SER A 558 -9.30 -7.34 15.81
CA SER A 558 -8.73 -6.65 14.65
C SER A 558 -9.21 -7.16 13.28
N HIS A 559 -9.75 -8.38 13.20
CA HIS A 559 -10.20 -9.00 11.95
C HIS A 559 -11.64 -9.51 12.14
N LYS A 560 -12.61 -8.78 11.58
CA LYS A 560 -14.06 -9.02 11.78
C LYS A 560 -14.79 -9.27 10.46
N ASN A 561 -14.20 -10.08 9.55
CA ASN A 561 -14.78 -10.32 8.24
C ASN A 561 -15.89 -11.40 8.23
N PHE A 562 -16.01 -12.22 9.27
CA PHE A 562 -17.24 -12.98 9.48
C PHE A 562 -18.35 -12.01 9.89
N GLN A 563 -19.14 -11.58 8.92
CA GLN A 563 -20.22 -10.61 9.06
C GLN A 563 -21.47 -11.19 8.40
N SER A 564 -22.66 -10.87 8.93
CA SER A 564 -23.91 -11.19 8.22
C SER A 564 -23.94 -10.54 6.83
N ALA A 565 -24.85 -10.99 5.96
CA ALA A 565 -25.08 -10.36 4.66
C ALA A 565 -25.42 -8.86 4.77
N GLY A 566 -25.91 -8.40 5.92
CA GLY A 566 -26.15 -6.98 6.26
C GLY A 566 -24.93 -6.23 6.78
N GLY A 567 -23.75 -6.87 6.86
CA GLY A 567 -22.49 -6.26 7.33
C GLY A 567 -22.35 -6.21 8.86
N VAL A 568 -23.10 -7.01 9.59
CA VAL A 568 -23.06 -7.12 11.05
C VAL A 568 -21.97 -8.12 11.44
N PRO A 569 -20.92 -7.72 12.18
CA PRO A 569 -19.86 -8.64 12.54
C PRO A 569 -20.27 -9.63 13.64
N LEU A 570 -19.84 -10.88 13.50
CA LEU A 570 -19.86 -11.86 14.58
C LEU A 570 -18.91 -11.40 15.70
N ASP A 571 -19.29 -11.61 16.95
CA ASP A 571 -18.36 -11.45 18.06
C ASP A 571 -17.20 -12.46 17.94
N PRO A 572 -15.97 -12.08 18.28
CA PRO A 572 -14.84 -12.98 18.24
C PRO A 572 -15.04 -14.22 19.10
N VAL A 573 -14.87 -15.40 18.52
CA VAL A 573 -14.98 -16.68 19.20
C VAL A 573 -13.68 -17.46 19.03
N THR A 574 -13.11 -17.97 20.12
CA THR A 574 -11.98 -18.89 20.06
C THR A 574 -12.48 -20.33 20.14
N VAL A 575 -12.05 -21.15 19.20
CA VAL A 575 -12.32 -22.59 19.12
C VAL A 575 -11.05 -23.33 19.48
N THR A 576 -11.15 -24.26 20.44
CA THR A 576 -10.04 -25.13 20.88
C THR A 576 -10.51 -26.56 20.85
N PHE A 577 -9.69 -27.47 20.34
CA PHE A 577 -9.95 -28.91 20.39
C PHE A 577 -8.64 -29.70 20.39
N LYS A 578 -8.70 -30.94 20.77
CA LYS A 578 -7.56 -31.88 20.77
C LYS A 578 -7.89 -33.08 19.92
N THR A 579 -6.94 -33.52 19.09
CA THR A 579 -7.06 -34.78 18.35
C THR A 579 -6.71 -35.97 19.26
N ARG A 580 -7.35 -37.12 19.00
CA ARG A 580 -7.00 -38.37 19.71
C ARG A 580 -5.59 -38.81 19.31
N ASN A 581 -4.93 -39.51 20.25
CA ASN A 581 -3.75 -40.31 19.95
C ASN A 581 -4.24 -41.50 19.12
N ASN A 582 -3.54 -41.90 18.08
CA ASN A 582 -3.92 -43.05 17.23
C ASN A 582 -4.31 -44.26 18.00
#